data_38ac7702db02c9dd8abf2104cf13be37
#
_entry.id   38ac7702db02c9dd8abf2104cf13be37
#
_cell.length_a   1.000
_cell.length_b   1.000
_cell.length_c   1.000
_cell.angle_alpha   90.00
_cell.angle_beta   90.00
_cell.angle_gamma   90.00
#
_symmetry.space_group_name_H-M   'P 1'
#
loop_
_entity.id
_entity.type
_entity.pdbx_description
1 polymer ?
#
loop_
_entity_poly.entity_id
_entity_poly.type
_entity_poly.pdbx_seq_one_letter_code
_entity_poly.pdbx_strand_id
1 'polypeptide(L)'
;MHYRFLRFPGGKAKAVTFSYDDGCRHDIRLANTLTAHKIRCTFNINSGFFGKDENGWYLTADEVRQHIVDAGHEIAVHGKMHMAPGLSRPLDCIQDMLNCRLELEKIYDRIIRGMAYPDSGITNLQNEASYDNIRRYLQDLGIVYARTLGGDNDLFRLPSDWMAWMPTAHHVNSKVMEYADKFLSIDPDQEKLYYPNRYPRLFYLWGHSFEFENNKNWDLLDAICEKLGGHEDIWYATNMEIYEYVQAYNALVYSADGQKVYNPTLMTVWFRTDAKVYSIAPGQTLDLTKA
;
A
#
# COMPACT_ATOMS: atom_id res chain seq x y z
N MET A 1 23.01 -21.01 -7.79
CA MET A 1 21.89 -20.06 -7.75
C MET A 1 22.46 -18.65 -7.90
N HIS A 2 21.97 -17.88 -8.86
CA HIS A 2 22.55 -16.56 -9.13
C HIS A 2 21.58 -15.41 -8.80
N TYR A 3 20.30 -15.56 -9.12
CA TYR A 3 19.31 -14.52 -8.94
C TYR A 3 18.16 -15.00 -8.05
N ARG A 4 17.62 -14.06 -7.27
CA ARG A 4 16.51 -14.28 -6.34
C ARG A 4 15.50 -13.17 -6.52
N PHE A 5 14.24 -13.53 -6.65
CA PHE A 5 13.14 -12.60 -6.85
C PHE A 5 12.07 -12.88 -5.81
N LEU A 6 11.61 -11.84 -5.15
CA LEU A 6 10.43 -11.93 -4.29
C LEU A 6 9.26 -12.51 -5.08
N ARG A 7 8.49 -13.37 -4.43
CA ARG A 7 7.15 -13.77 -4.83
C ARG A 7 6.21 -13.51 -3.67
N PHE A 8 5.03 -13.01 -4.00
CA PHE A 8 3.97 -12.78 -3.03
C PHE A 8 3.38 -14.09 -2.51
N PRO A 9 2.52 -14.05 -1.46
CA PRO A 9 1.89 -15.25 -0.91
C PRO A 9 1.29 -16.15 -1.97
N GLY A 10 1.52 -17.47 -1.84
CA GLY A 10 1.15 -18.46 -2.85
C GLY A 10 2.09 -18.53 -4.06
N GLY A 11 3.26 -17.87 -4.01
CA GLY A 11 4.23 -17.87 -5.11
C GLY A 11 3.89 -16.89 -6.24
N LYS A 12 2.93 -16.02 -6.03
CA LYS A 12 2.40 -15.09 -7.03
C LYS A 12 3.42 -14.00 -7.39
N ALA A 13 3.45 -13.63 -8.65
CA ALA A 13 4.35 -12.60 -9.15
C ALA A 13 3.72 -11.20 -9.20
N LYS A 14 2.41 -11.11 -8.98
CA LYS A 14 1.65 -9.88 -9.05
C LYS A 14 0.86 -9.61 -7.76
N ALA A 15 0.75 -8.32 -7.38
CA ALA A 15 -0.11 -7.85 -6.31
C ALA A 15 -0.88 -6.61 -6.73
N VAL A 16 -2.03 -6.40 -6.10
CA VAL A 16 -2.88 -5.22 -6.26
C VAL A 16 -3.16 -4.63 -4.88
N THR A 17 -3.04 -3.32 -4.75
CA THR A 17 -3.47 -2.55 -3.58
C THR A 17 -4.14 -1.25 -4.01
N PHE A 18 -5.11 -0.83 -3.21
CA PHE A 18 -5.77 0.47 -3.37
C PHE A 18 -5.55 1.30 -2.11
N SER A 19 -5.54 2.63 -2.26
CA SER A 19 -5.38 3.58 -1.15
C SER A 19 -6.24 4.81 -1.38
N TYR A 20 -7.17 5.09 -0.46
CA TYR A 20 -8.11 6.19 -0.59
C TYR A 20 -8.06 7.10 0.63
N ASP A 21 -8.28 8.40 0.42
CA ASP A 21 -7.99 9.45 1.39
C ASP A 21 -9.27 10.09 1.96
N ASP A 22 -9.09 10.80 3.09
CA ASP A 22 -9.97 11.74 3.77
C ASP A 22 -11.06 11.16 4.67
N GLY A 23 -11.46 9.91 4.51
CA GLY A 23 -12.51 9.33 5.36
C GLY A 23 -13.89 9.96 5.12
N CYS A 24 -14.26 10.22 3.86
CA CYS A 24 -15.54 10.82 3.53
C CYS A 24 -16.65 9.75 3.40
N ARG A 25 -17.93 10.19 3.44
CA ARG A 25 -19.11 9.31 3.37
C ARG A 25 -19.14 8.37 2.16
N HIS A 26 -18.51 8.77 1.06
CA HIS A 26 -18.46 7.98 -0.17
C HIS A 26 -17.54 6.78 -0.05
N ASP A 27 -16.68 6.72 0.96
CA ASP A 27 -15.83 5.56 1.25
C ASP A 27 -16.64 4.31 1.60
N ILE A 28 -17.87 4.45 2.09
CA ILE A 28 -18.78 3.30 2.32
C ILE A 28 -19.09 2.59 1.00
N ARG A 29 -19.49 3.34 -0.02
CA ARG A 29 -19.77 2.76 -1.35
C ARG A 29 -18.51 2.15 -1.95
N LEU A 30 -17.39 2.88 -1.88
CA LEU A 30 -16.10 2.40 -2.35
C LEU A 30 -15.70 1.08 -1.66
N ALA A 31 -15.72 1.03 -0.33
CA ALA A 31 -15.34 -0.16 0.45
C ALA A 31 -16.23 -1.37 0.11
N ASN A 32 -17.53 -1.15 -0.01
CA ASN A 32 -18.47 -2.20 -0.39
C ASN A 32 -18.20 -2.76 -1.80
N THR A 33 -17.93 -1.89 -2.79
CA THR A 33 -17.57 -2.30 -4.15
C THR A 33 -16.28 -3.09 -4.16
N LEU A 34 -15.23 -2.60 -3.48
CA LEU A 34 -13.93 -3.28 -3.40
C LEU A 34 -14.06 -4.66 -2.71
N THR A 35 -14.82 -4.72 -1.62
CA THR A 35 -15.08 -5.98 -0.90
C THR A 35 -15.77 -7.01 -1.78
N ALA A 36 -16.78 -6.59 -2.57
CA ALA A 36 -17.49 -7.46 -3.50
C ALA A 36 -16.55 -8.08 -4.55
N HIS A 37 -15.54 -7.33 -4.99
CA HIS A 37 -14.51 -7.79 -5.92
C HIS A 37 -13.28 -8.42 -5.24
N LYS A 38 -13.30 -8.62 -3.91
CA LYS A 38 -12.20 -9.18 -3.11
C LYS A 38 -10.90 -8.37 -3.20
N ILE A 39 -11.01 -7.07 -3.47
CA ILE A 39 -9.87 -6.15 -3.51
C ILE A 39 -9.68 -5.53 -2.12
N ARG A 40 -8.44 -5.52 -1.64
CA ARG A 40 -8.05 -4.86 -0.39
C ARG A 40 -7.69 -3.40 -0.64
N CYS A 41 -8.00 -2.57 0.36
CA CYS A 41 -7.75 -1.13 0.31
C CYS A 41 -7.19 -0.64 1.65
N THR A 42 -6.39 0.42 1.59
CA THR A 42 -5.96 1.22 2.73
C THR A 42 -6.72 2.53 2.71
N PHE A 43 -7.43 2.86 3.78
CA PHE A 43 -8.13 4.13 3.95
C PHE A 43 -7.30 5.03 4.86
N ASN A 44 -6.89 6.17 4.34
CA ASN A 44 -6.07 7.14 5.06
C ASN A 44 -7.02 8.16 5.72
N ILE A 45 -7.05 8.17 7.05
CA ILE A 45 -8.11 8.82 7.83
C ILE A 45 -7.59 10.05 8.55
N ASN A 46 -8.34 11.15 8.45
CA ASN A 46 -8.15 12.35 9.24
C ASN A 46 -8.95 12.25 10.55
N SER A 47 -8.31 11.88 11.64
CA SER A 47 -9.00 11.65 12.92
C SER A 47 -9.70 12.89 13.47
N GLY A 48 -9.23 14.08 13.09
CA GLY A 48 -9.81 15.36 13.48
C GLY A 48 -11.17 15.68 12.84
N PHE A 49 -11.58 14.91 11.81
CA PHE A 49 -12.81 15.22 11.05
C PHE A 49 -13.96 14.24 11.31
N PHE A 50 -13.77 13.22 12.12
CA PHE A 50 -14.85 12.25 12.42
C PHE A 50 -16.16 12.95 12.80
N GLY A 51 -17.20 12.77 11.95
CA GLY A 51 -18.56 13.25 12.17
C GLY A 51 -18.71 14.78 12.34
N LYS A 52 -17.71 15.57 11.93
CA LYS A 52 -17.69 17.02 12.21
C LYS A 52 -18.44 17.90 11.22
N ASP A 53 -19.02 17.36 10.18
CA ASP A 53 -19.79 18.15 9.24
C ASP A 53 -21.30 17.96 9.47
N GLU A 54 -22.05 19.06 9.60
CA GLU A 54 -23.53 19.08 9.74
C GLU A 54 -24.22 18.36 8.58
N ASN A 55 -23.59 18.29 7.40
CA ASN A 55 -24.11 17.60 6.23
C ASN A 55 -23.72 16.11 6.16
N GLY A 56 -22.99 15.58 7.17
CA GLY A 56 -22.52 14.20 7.21
C GLY A 56 -21.52 13.87 6.10
N TRP A 57 -20.65 14.81 5.78
CA TRP A 57 -19.59 14.63 4.77
C TRP A 57 -18.54 13.62 5.24
N TYR A 58 -18.10 13.74 6.51
CA TYR A 58 -17.11 12.83 7.07
C TYR A 58 -17.76 11.67 7.82
N LEU A 59 -17.18 10.49 7.67
CA LEU A 59 -17.58 9.31 8.42
C LEU A 59 -17.38 9.52 9.92
N THR A 60 -18.23 8.92 10.71
CA THR A 60 -18.02 8.72 12.14
C THR A 60 -17.01 7.58 12.37
N ALA A 61 -16.43 7.53 13.56
CA ALA A 61 -15.53 6.45 13.93
C ALA A 61 -16.19 5.05 13.87
N ASP A 62 -17.49 4.99 14.20
CA ASP A 62 -18.28 3.74 14.15
C ASP A 62 -18.54 3.28 12.71
N GLU A 63 -18.85 4.21 11.80
CA GLU A 63 -19.00 3.89 10.37
C GLU A 63 -17.69 3.40 9.74
N VAL A 64 -16.55 4.03 10.07
CA VAL A 64 -15.22 3.54 9.65
C VAL A 64 -14.97 2.14 10.22
N ARG A 65 -15.34 1.87 11.48
CA ARG A 65 -15.22 0.51 12.05
C ARG A 65 -16.04 -0.48 11.25
N GLN A 66 -17.33 -0.19 11.08
CA GLN A 66 -18.28 -1.12 10.46
C GLN A 66 -17.95 -1.41 8.99
N HIS A 67 -17.67 -0.37 8.20
CA HIS A 67 -17.59 -0.49 6.75
C HIS A 67 -16.15 -0.68 6.22
N ILE A 68 -15.16 -0.32 7.00
CA ILE A 68 -13.75 -0.38 6.57
C ILE A 68 -12.99 -1.43 7.38
N VAL A 69 -12.94 -1.26 8.70
CA VAL A 69 -12.12 -2.12 9.58
C VAL A 69 -12.65 -3.55 9.63
N ASP A 70 -13.95 -3.72 9.89
CA ASP A 70 -14.60 -5.04 10.00
C ASP A 70 -14.73 -5.74 8.63
N ALA A 71 -14.74 -4.97 7.54
CA ALA A 71 -14.64 -5.50 6.18
C ALA A 71 -13.22 -5.97 5.81
N GLY A 72 -12.24 -5.76 6.68
CA GLY A 72 -10.86 -6.22 6.53
C GLY A 72 -9.99 -5.30 5.68
N HIS A 73 -10.39 -4.06 5.48
CA HIS A 73 -9.53 -3.03 4.92
C HIS A 73 -8.60 -2.45 6.00
N GLU A 74 -7.52 -1.82 5.57
CA GLU A 74 -6.60 -1.12 6.45
C GLU A 74 -7.08 0.32 6.69
N ILE A 75 -6.81 0.84 7.89
CA ILE A 75 -6.83 2.27 8.17
C ILE A 75 -5.40 2.76 8.42
N ALA A 76 -5.08 3.94 7.91
CA ALA A 76 -3.77 4.56 8.01
C ALA A 76 -3.90 6.05 8.35
N VAL A 77 -2.78 6.67 8.74
CA VAL A 77 -2.72 8.08 9.14
C VAL A 77 -2.80 9.00 7.93
N HIS A 78 -3.63 10.06 8.03
CA HIS A 78 -3.69 11.13 7.02
C HIS A 78 -3.60 12.54 7.66
N GLY A 79 -2.94 12.61 8.82
CA GLY A 79 -2.95 13.82 9.67
C GLY A 79 -4.28 13.98 10.41
N LYS A 80 -4.23 14.63 11.58
CA LYS A 80 -5.45 14.95 12.33
C LYS A 80 -6.25 16.04 11.62
N MET A 81 -5.55 17.07 11.14
CA MET A 81 -6.12 18.26 10.50
C MET A 81 -5.67 18.40 9.05
N HIS A 82 -5.23 17.29 8.42
CA HIS A 82 -4.83 17.27 7.01
C HIS A 82 -3.69 18.24 6.66
N MET A 83 -2.71 18.41 7.56
CA MET A 83 -1.61 19.34 7.33
C MET A 83 -0.55 18.76 6.40
N ALA A 84 -0.21 19.51 5.32
CA ALA A 84 0.86 19.11 4.40
C ALA A 84 2.25 19.21 5.05
N PRO A 85 3.00 18.12 5.18
CA PRO A 85 4.32 18.16 5.81
C PRO A 85 5.33 19.09 5.15
N GLY A 86 5.26 19.22 3.82
CA GLY A 86 6.13 20.10 3.07
C GLY A 86 5.86 21.59 3.25
N LEU A 87 4.66 21.97 3.68
CA LEU A 87 4.23 23.36 3.84
C LEU A 87 4.17 23.81 5.30
N SER A 88 4.16 22.86 6.23
CA SER A 88 3.98 23.11 7.66
C SER A 88 5.33 23.20 8.37
N ARG A 89 5.37 23.92 9.52
CA ARG A 89 6.53 23.83 10.40
C ARG A 89 6.67 22.39 10.91
N PRO A 90 7.88 21.85 11.06
CA PRO A 90 8.07 20.48 11.51
C PRO A 90 7.32 20.11 12.80
N LEU A 91 7.32 21.02 13.81
CA LEU A 91 6.65 20.77 15.07
C LEU A 91 5.12 20.64 14.92
N ASP A 92 4.51 21.48 14.11
CA ASP A 92 3.06 21.45 13.87
C ASP A 92 2.67 20.13 13.16
N CYS A 93 3.46 19.73 12.19
CA CYS A 93 3.25 18.48 11.47
C CYS A 93 3.48 17.24 12.36
N ILE A 94 4.52 17.24 13.20
CA ILE A 94 4.76 16.18 14.18
C ILE A 94 3.55 16.01 15.09
N GLN A 95 3.01 17.13 15.63
CA GLN A 95 1.82 17.09 16.48
C GLN A 95 0.59 16.57 15.73
N ASP A 96 0.38 17.02 14.50
CA ASP A 96 -0.77 16.63 13.68
C ASP A 96 -0.74 15.11 13.41
N MET A 97 0.40 14.59 12.96
CA MET A 97 0.57 13.16 12.66
C MET A 97 0.52 12.28 13.91
N LEU A 98 1.18 12.71 15.00
CA LEU A 98 1.17 11.97 16.27
C LEU A 98 -0.24 11.90 16.85
N ASN A 99 -0.95 13.01 16.91
CA ASN A 99 -2.31 13.06 17.44
C ASN A 99 -3.26 12.19 16.62
N CYS A 100 -3.16 12.24 15.29
CA CYS A 100 -3.93 11.36 14.42
C CYS A 100 -3.68 9.89 14.75
N ARG A 101 -2.41 9.46 14.79
CA ARG A 101 -2.03 8.09 15.09
C ARG A 101 -2.55 7.63 16.45
N LEU A 102 -2.34 8.42 17.51
CA LEU A 102 -2.78 8.11 18.89
C LEU A 102 -4.31 7.96 18.96
N GLU A 103 -5.06 8.84 18.31
CA GLU A 103 -6.52 8.78 18.28
C GLU A 103 -7.03 7.54 17.53
N LEU A 104 -6.48 7.25 16.34
CA LEU A 104 -6.85 6.06 15.57
C LEU A 104 -6.51 4.76 16.30
N GLU A 105 -5.31 4.65 16.89
CA GLU A 105 -4.89 3.48 17.68
C GLU A 105 -5.81 3.26 18.88
N LYS A 106 -6.18 4.33 19.60
CA LYS A 106 -7.10 4.27 20.73
C LYS A 106 -8.51 3.85 20.32
N ILE A 107 -9.04 4.40 19.22
CA ILE A 107 -10.40 4.11 18.76
C ILE A 107 -10.52 2.67 18.28
N TYR A 108 -9.54 2.18 17.51
CA TYR A 108 -9.64 0.88 16.81
C TYR A 108 -8.89 -0.25 17.52
N ASP A 109 -8.22 0.01 18.64
CA ASP A 109 -7.44 -0.95 19.45
C ASP A 109 -6.46 -1.76 18.58
N ARG A 110 -5.66 -1.07 17.79
CA ARG A 110 -4.64 -1.67 16.91
C ARG A 110 -3.46 -0.74 16.67
N ILE A 111 -2.30 -1.30 16.36
CA ILE A 111 -1.11 -0.53 15.99
C ILE A 111 -1.26 -0.03 14.56
N ILE A 112 -1.13 1.29 14.34
CA ILE A 112 -1.25 1.94 13.04
C ILE A 112 0.10 2.58 12.68
N ARG A 113 0.72 2.11 11.60
CA ARG A 113 2.09 2.48 11.22
C ARG A 113 2.21 2.96 9.77
N GLY A 114 1.12 2.94 9.02
CA GLY A 114 1.05 3.41 7.65
C GLY A 114 0.49 4.81 7.54
N MET A 115 0.83 5.52 6.47
CA MET A 115 0.21 6.79 6.15
C MET A 115 0.18 7.10 4.64
N ALA A 116 -0.66 8.06 4.27
CA ALA A 116 -0.51 8.85 3.05
C ALA A 116 -0.24 10.30 3.44
N TYR A 117 0.57 10.98 2.63
CA TYR A 117 0.83 12.40 2.82
C TYR A 117 -0.40 13.22 2.49
N PRO A 118 -0.88 14.10 3.39
CA PRO A 118 -1.98 15.01 3.08
C PRO A 118 -1.56 16.09 2.08
N ASP A 119 -2.52 16.61 1.31
CA ASP A 119 -2.35 17.73 0.38
C ASP A 119 -1.13 17.51 -0.56
N SER A 120 -0.32 18.53 -0.74
CA SER A 120 0.90 18.49 -1.56
C SER A 120 2.02 17.60 -0.98
N GLY A 121 1.86 17.12 0.26
CA GLY A 121 2.77 16.18 0.90
C GLY A 121 4.21 16.66 0.95
N ILE A 122 5.05 15.98 0.20
CA ILE A 122 6.50 16.28 0.05
C ILE A 122 6.85 16.82 -1.34
N THR A 123 5.85 17.08 -2.20
CA THR A 123 6.08 17.61 -3.56
C THR A 123 6.34 19.11 -3.58
N ASN A 124 5.91 19.83 -2.53
CA ASN A 124 6.15 21.24 -2.35
C ASN A 124 6.76 21.46 -0.96
N LEU A 125 8.01 21.88 -0.92
CA LEU A 125 8.79 22.06 0.31
C LEU A 125 9.02 23.56 0.57
N GLN A 126 8.47 24.05 1.68
CA GLN A 126 8.60 25.45 2.13
C GLN A 126 8.89 25.48 3.64
N ASN A 127 9.06 26.67 4.21
CA ASN A 127 9.23 26.89 5.66
C ASN A 127 10.31 25.99 6.28
N GLU A 128 11.46 25.87 5.60
CA GLU A 128 12.60 25.05 6.02
C GLU A 128 12.30 23.53 6.04
N ALA A 129 11.16 23.10 5.49
CA ALA A 129 10.88 21.69 5.33
C ALA A 129 11.85 21.06 4.34
N SER A 130 12.33 19.87 4.68
CA SER A 130 13.10 19.03 3.78
C SER A 130 12.61 17.60 3.87
N TYR A 131 12.72 16.87 2.78
CA TYR A 131 12.32 15.46 2.76
C TYR A 131 13.03 14.64 3.84
N ASP A 132 14.33 14.85 4.03
CA ASP A 132 15.10 14.12 5.03
C ASP A 132 14.63 14.38 6.47
N ASN A 133 14.24 15.62 6.78
CA ASN A 133 13.66 15.95 8.08
C ASN A 133 12.28 15.33 8.25
N ILE A 134 11.42 15.43 7.24
CA ILE A 134 10.06 14.83 7.23
C ILE A 134 10.17 13.32 7.42
N ARG A 135 10.98 12.66 6.63
CA ARG A 135 11.23 11.23 6.73
C ARG A 135 11.69 10.83 8.13
N ARG A 136 12.63 11.55 8.71
CA ARG A 136 13.20 11.24 10.04
C ARG A 136 12.15 11.33 11.12
N TYR A 137 11.44 12.44 11.24
CA TYR A 137 10.45 12.56 12.31
C TYR A 137 9.26 11.61 12.13
N LEU A 138 8.83 11.30 10.91
CA LEU A 138 7.80 10.29 10.67
C LEU A 138 8.28 8.88 11.10
N GLN A 139 9.54 8.53 10.83
CA GLN A 139 10.13 7.29 11.32
C GLN A 139 10.24 7.27 12.86
N ASP A 140 10.59 8.39 13.49
CA ASP A 140 10.59 8.54 14.96
C ASP A 140 9.18 8.40 15.55
N LEU A 141 8.14 8.83 14.80
CA LEU A 141 6.75 8.56 15.14
C LEU A 141 6.33 7.11 14.86
N GLY A 142 7.22 6.24 14.41
CA GLY A 142 6.95 4.83 14.10
C GLY A 142 6.17 4.58 12.83
N ILE A 143 6.07 5.55 11.93
CA ILE A 143 5.55 5.36 10.57
C ILE A 143 6.57 4.57 9.74
N VAL A 144 6.13 3.56 9.04
CA VAL A 144 7.00 2.66 8.28
C VAL A 144 6.85 2.77 6.77
N TYR A 145 5.72 3.30 6.30
CA TYR A 145 5.53 3.70 4.91
C TYR A 145 4.67 4.97 4.82
N ALA A 146 4.90 5.76 3.77
CA ALA A 146 4.12 6.93 3.46
C ALA A 146 3.92 7.04 1.93
N ARG A 147 2.63 6.98 1.48
CA ARG A 147 2.28 7.16 0.07
C ARG A 147 2.40 8.64 -0.31
N THR A 148 3.04 8.88 -1.45
CA THR A 148 3.10 10.21 -2.08
C THR A 148 1.93 10.42 -3.04
N LEU A 149 1.75 11.66 -3.50
CA LEU A 149 0.81 11.98 -4.59
C LEU A 149 1.25 11.34 -5.91
N GLY A 150 2.52 11.07 -6.05
CA GLY A 150 3.11 10.28 -7.11
C GLY A 150 2.98 10.81 -8.53
N GLY A 151 3.86 10.35 -9.38
CA GLY A 151 3.74 10.32 -10.82
C GLY A 151 3.33 8.91 -11.27
N ASP A 152 3.45 8.64 -12.56
CA ASP A 152 3.12 7.33 -13.11
C ASP A 152 4.19 6.28 -12.77
N ASN A 153 3.86 5.26 -11.97
CA ASN A 153 4.68 4.08 -11.79
C ASN A 153 4.17 2.94 -12.71
N ASP A 154 4.27 3.16 -14.01
CA ASP A 154 3.79 2.24 -15.05
C ASP A 154 4.72 1.04 -15.31
N LEU A 155 5.78 0.92 -14.54
CA LEU A 155 6.63 -0.28 -14.43
C LEU A 155 6.18 -1.21 -13.30
N PHE A 156 5.22 -0.78 -12.48
CA PHE A 156 4.62 -1.56 -11.38
C PHE A 156 5.67 -2.07 -10.38
N ARG A 157 6.67 -1.26 -10.09
CA ARG A 157 7.75 -1.63 -9.17
C ARG A 157 7.36 -1.39 -7.71
N LEU A 158 7.84 -2.26 -6.84
CA LEU A 158 7.86 -1.97 -5.42
C LEU A 158 8.74 -0.75 -5.14
N PRO A 159 8.46 0.03 -4.07
CA PRO A 159 9.23 1.22 -3.77
C PRO A 159 10.67 0.87 -3.37
N SER A 160 11.60 1.75 -3.73
CA SER A 160 12.96 1.76 -3.18
C SER A 160 13.01 2.55 -1.85
N ASP A 161 12.10 3.50 -1.66
CA ASP A 161 11.92 4.25 -0.43
C ASP A 161 10.46 4.16 0.02
N TRP A 162 10.22 3.48 1.14
CA TRP A 162 8.89 3.31 1.69
C TRP A 162 8.28 4.61 2.24
N MET A 163 9.12 5.60 2.58
CA MET A 163 8.65 6.92 3.04
C MET A 163 8.31 7.86 1.86
N ALA A 164 8.54 7.43 0.62
CA ALA A 164 8.14 8.11 -0.61
C ALA A 164 7.52 7.11 -1.58
N TRP A 165 6.55 6.33 -1.11
CA TRP A 165 5.93 5.25 -1.88
C TRP A 165 5.01 5.82 -2.97
N MET A 166 5.50 5.76 -4.20
CA MET A 166 4.79 6.25 -5.37
C MET A 166 3.78 5.20 -5.88
N PRO A 167 2.49 5.56 -6.02
CA PRO A 167 1.48 4.68 -6.62
C PRO A 167 1.67 4.53 -8.14
N THR A 168 0.94 3.58 -8.73
CA THR A 168 0.87 3.42 -10.18
C THR A 168 0.17 4.61 -10.81
N ALA A 169 -1.00 4.98 -10.31
CA ALA A 169 -1.77 6.11 -10.83
C ALA A 169 -2.84 6.57 -9.84
N HIS A 170 -3.26 7.81 -9.96
CA HIS A 170 -4.53 8.28 -9.44
C HIS A 170 -5.69 7.73 -10.29
N HIS A 171 -6.83 7.40 -9.70
CA HIS A 171 -7.94 6.76 -10.44
C HIS A 171 -8.54 7.63 -11.56
N VAL A 172 -8.40 8.97 -11.48
CA VAL A 172 -8.83 9.88 -12.56
C VAL A 172 -7.83 9.99 -13.71
N ASN A 173 -6.67 9.32 -13.62
CA ASN A 173 -5.72 9.29 -14.73
C ASN A 173 -6.36 8.61 -15.95
N SER A 174 -6.40 9.30 -17.08
CA SER A 174 -7.02 8.78 -18.31
C SER A 174 -6.40 7.47 -18.82
N LYS A 175 -5.20 7.12 -18.35
CA LYS A 175 -4.48 5.89 -18.70
C LYS A 175 -4.72 4.73 -17.70
N VAL A 176 -5.56 4.89 -16.68
CA VAL A 176 -5.71 3.87 -15.64
C VAL A 176 -6.08 2.50 -16.21
N MET A 177 -6.97 2.45 -17.19
CA MET A 177 -7.39 1.22 -17.85
C MET A 177 -6.29 0.63 -18.73
N GLU A 178 -5.52 1.48 -19.44
CA GLU A 178 -4.33 1.06 -20.19
C GLU A 178 -3.27 0.46 -19.27
N TYR A 179 -3.04 1.08 -18.11
CA TYR A 179 -2.12 0.54 -17.09
C TYR A 179 -2.61 -0.80 -16.53
N ALA A 180 -3.92 -0.96 -16.33
CA ALA A 180 -4.49 -2.24 -15.90
C ALA A 180 -4.25 -3.32 -16.96
N ASP A 181 -4.51 -3.04 -18.23
CA ASP A 181 -4.23 -3.98 -19.33
C ASP A 181 -2.74 -4.35 -19.41
N LYS A 182 -1.86 -3.34 -19.35
CA LYS A 182 -0.41 -3.53 -19.32
C LYS A 182 0.03 -4.41 -18.14
N PHE A 183 -0.47 -4.13 -16.92
CA PHE A 183 -0.16 -4.92 -15.73
C PHE A 183 -0.60 -6.37 -15.86
N LEU A 184 -1.83 -6.61 -16.32
CA LEU A 184 -2.36 -7.95 -16.49
C LEU A 184 -1.60 -8.76 -17.54
N SER A 185 -1.12 -8.11 -18.60
CA SER A 185 -0.35 -8.77 -19.68
C SER A 185 1.07 -9.17 -19.29
N ILE A 186 1.63 -8.62 -18.20
CA ILE A 186 2.99 -8.94 -17.76
C ILE A 186 3.02 -10.32 -17.11
N ASP A 187 3.92 -11.17 -17.59
CA ASP A 187 4.30 -12.43 -16.95
C ASP A 187 5.78 -12.36 -16.53
N PRO A 188 6.07 -12.07 -15.23
CA PRO A 188 7.45 -12.01 -14.74
C PRO A 188 8.15 -13.37 -14.69
N ASP A 189 7.41 -14.45 -14.88
CA ASP A 189 7.93 -15.84 -14.83
C ASP A 189 8.20 -16.43 -16.21
N GLN A 190 7.99 -15.67 -17.28
CA GLN A 190 8.27 -16.10 -18.64
C GLN A 190 9.74 -16.52 -18.80
N GLU A 191 9.97 -17.74 -19.31
CA GLU A 191 11.32 -18.36 -19.37
C GLU A 191 12.36 -17.54 -20.10
N LYS A 192 11.97 -16.89 -21.22
CA LYS A 192 12.87 -16.08 -22.04
C LYS A 192 13.06 -14.66 -21.55
N LEU A 193 12.43 -14.30 -20.42
CA LEU A 193 12.53 -12.96 -19.90
C LEU A 193 13.91 -12.69 -19.32
N TYR A 194 14.53 -11.57 -19.72
CA TYR A 194 15.80 -11.13 -19.16
C TYR A 194 15.69 -10.91 -17.65
N TYR A 195 16.67 -11.34 -16.85
CA TYR A 195 16.62 -11.35 -15.39
C TYR A 195 16.14 -10.04 -14.75
N PRO A 196 16.61 -8.85 -15.15
CA PRO A 196 16.12 -7.60 -14.57
C PRO A 196 14.62 -7.36 -14.72
N ASN A 197 13.94 -8.10 -15.57
CA ASN A 197 12.50 -7.97 -15.80
C ASN A 197 11.66 -8.99 -15.03
N ARG A 198 12.30 -9.90 -14.28
CA ARG A 198 11.62 -10.94 -13.47
C ARG A 198 11.20 -10.47 -12.08
N TYR A 199 11.27 -9.18 -11.79
CA TYR A 199 10.78 -8.62 -10.54
C TYR A 199 9.26 -8.79 -10.40
N PRO A 200 8.76 -8.92 -9.16
CA PRO A 200 7.33 -8.89 -8.91
C PRO A 200 6.74 -7.54 -9.32
N ARG A 201 5.44 -7.52 -9.59
CA ARG A 201 4.72 -6.33 -10.03
C ARG A 201 3.63 -5.97 -9.03
N LEU A 202 3.52 -4.68 -8.73
CA LEU A 202 2.49 -4.12 -7.87
C LEU A 202 1.70 -3.08 -8.64
N PHE A 203 0.40 -3.30 -8.81
CA PHE A 203 -0.53 -2.27 -9.25
C PHE A 203 -1.06 -1.54 -8.01
N TYR A 204 -0.81 -0.26 -7.93
CA TYR A 204 -1.16 0.57 -6.79
C TYR A 204 -2.02 1.76 -7.24
N LEU A 205 -3.33 1.70 -6.99
CA LEU A 205 -4.27 2.76 -7.33
C LEU A 205 -4.58 3.62 -6.10
N TRP A 206 -4.74 4.94 -6.33
CA TRP A 206 -5.14 5.84 -5.25
C TRP A 206 -6.13 6.91 -5.73
N GLY A 207 -6.73 7.63 -4.78
CA GLY A 207 -7.63 8.75 -5.05
C GLY A 207 -8.50 9.11 -3.84
N HIS A 208 -9.59 9.83 -4.13
CA HIS A 208 -10.60 10.20 -3.16
C HIS A 208 -11.96 9.71 -3.65
N SER A 209 -12.72 9.04 -2.80
CA SER A 209 -14.01 8.42 -3.23
C SER A 209 -15.06 9.47 -3.65
N PHE A 210 -14.99 10.69 -3.08
CA PHE A 210 -15.90 11.76 -3.46
C PHE A 210 -15.73 12.25 -4.91
N GLU A 211 -14.57 11.98 -5.52
CA GLU A 211 -14.34 12.36 -6.91
C GLU A 211 -15.23 11.56 -7.88
N PHE A 212 -15.53 10.29 -7.56
CA PHE A 212 -16.50 9.50 -8.33
C PHE A 212 -17.91 10.10 -8.27
N GLU A 213 -18.31 10.62 -7.09
CA GLU A 213 -19.61 11.29 -6.93
C GLU A 213 -19.67 12.62 -7.67
N ASN A 214 -18.62 13.45 -7.50
CA ASN A 214 -18.54 14.77 -8.15
C ASN A 214 -18.52 14.65 -9.67
N ASN A 215 -17.78 13.67 -10.19
CA ASN A 215 -17.66 13.42 -11.63
C ASN A 215 -18.81 12.54 -12.17
N LYS A 216 -19.70 12.00 -11.32
CA LYS A 216 -20.80 11.09 -11.67
C LYS A 216 -20.33 9.88 -12.49
N ASN A 217 -19.19 9.32 -12.11
CA ASN A 217 -18.52 8.25 -12.85
C ASN A 217 -18.18 7.03 -11.98
N TRP A 218 -19.09 6.63 -11.09
CA TRP A 218 -18.94 5.41 -10.30
C TRP A 218 -18.76 4.15 -11.15
N ASP A 219 -19.28 4.16 -12.38
CA ASP A 219 -19.05 3.13 -13.39
C ASP A 219 -17.58 2.92 -13.72
N LEU A 220 -16.74 3.96 -13.59
CA LEU A 220 -15.28 3.82 -13.70
C LEU A 220 -14.72 2.93 -12.59
N LEU A 221 -15.20 3.08 -11.34
CA LEU A 221 -14.78 2.20 -10.24
C LEU A 221 -15.18 0.75 -10.53
N ASP A 222 -16.43 0.55 -10.95
CA ASP A 222 -16.94 -0.79 -11.28
C ASP A 222 -16.08 -1.43 -12.39
N ALA A 223 -15.79 -0.69 -13.47
CA ALA A 223 -14.93 -1.17 -14.56
C ALA A 223 -13.50 -1.51 -14.12
N ILE A 224 -12.90 -0.68 -13.24
CA ILE A 224 -11.57 -0.95 -12.66
C ILE A 224 -11.60 -2.23 -11.82
N CYS A 225 -12.61 -2.38 -10.96
CA CYS A 225 -12.76 -3.53 -10.10
C CYS A 225 -13.04 -4.83 -10.87
N GLU A 226 -13.89 -4.78 -11.90
CA GLU A 226 -14.13 -5.91 -12.80
C GLU A 226 -12.86 -6.34 -13.53
N LYS A 227 -12.06 -5.36 -13.98
CA LYS A 227 -10.81 -5.65 -14.71
C LYS A 227 -9.72 -6.21 -13.80
N LEU A 228 -9.52 -5.66 -12.61
CA LEU A 228 -8.39 -6.00 -11.74
C LEU A 228 -8.73 -7.07 -10.70
N GLY A 229 -10.01 -7.29 -10.39
CA GLY A 229 -10.46 -8.21 -9.35
C GLY A 229 -10.54 -9.66 -9.81
N GLY A 230 -10.49 -10.60 -8.86
CA GLY A 230 -10.80 -12.02 -9.09
C GLY A 230 -9.72 -12.86 -9.80
N HIS A 231 -8.54 -12.33 -10.08
CA HIS A 231 -7.46 -13.08 -10.71
C HIS A 231 -6.73 -13.97 -9.70
N GLU A 232 -6.60 -15.26 -9.99
CA GLU A 232 -5.96 -16.22 -9.10
C GLU A 232 -4.44 -16.02 -8.97
N ASP A 233 -3.80 -15.44 -9.98
CA ASP A 233 -2.36 -15.14 -10.01
C ASP A 233 -1.98 -13.81 -9.35
N ILE A 234 -2.97 -13.06 -8.80
CA ILE A 234 -2.78 -11.77 -8.15
C ILE A 234 -3.04 -11.90 -6.64
N TRP A 235 -2.17 -11.29 -5.84
CA TRP A 235 -2.39 -11.09 -4.41
C TRP A 235 -3.02 -9.73 -4.16
N TYR A 236 -4.22 -9.73 -3.58
CA TYR A 236 -4.93 -8.52 -3.18
C TYR A 236 -4.61 -8.23 -1.72
N ALA A 237 -3.94 -7.12 -1.44
CA ALA A 237 -3.42 -6.81 -0.11
C ALA A 237 -3.54 -5.32 0.21
N THR A 238 -3.55 -5.00 1.50
CA THR A 238 -3.41 -3.63 1.97
C THR A 238 -1.96 -3.16 1.87
N ASN A 239 -1.72 -1.87 2.04
CA ASN A 239 -0.36 -1.33 2.00
C ASN A 239 0.51 -1.91 3.12
N MET A 240 -0.04 -2.07 4.34
CA MET A 240 0.70 -2.66 5.45
C MET A 240 1.05 -4.12 5.20
N GLU A 241 0.10 -4.91 4.69
CA GLU A 241 0.36 -6.32 4.34
C GLU A 241 1.51 -6.43 3.32
N ILE A 242 1.54 -5.56 2.30
CA ILE A 242 2.62 -5.52 1.31
C ILE A 242 3.95 -5.13 1.97
N TYR A 243 3.94 -4.07 2.78
CA TYR A 243 5.14 -3.62 3.48
C TYR A 243 5.72 -4.74 4.35
N GLU A 244 4.92 -5.30 5.24
CA GLU A 244 5.36 -6.36 6.16
C GLU A 244 5.88 -7.59 5.43
N TYR A 245 5.20 -7.99 4.35
CA TYR A 245 5.62 -9.13 3.56
C TYR A 245 6.96 -8.89 2.86
N VAL A 246 7.18 -7.70 2.31
CA VAL A 246 8.47 -7.34 1.68
C VAL A 246 9.59 -7.30 2.74
N GLN A 247 9.31 -6.78 3.96
CA GLN A 247 10.28 -6.82 5.05
C GLN A 247 10.59 -8.26 5.47
N ALA A 248 9.60 -9.14 5.52
CA ALA A 248 9.82 -10.56 5.81
C ALA A 248 10.72 -11.23 4.75
N TYR A 249 10.51 -10.92 3.47
CA TYR A 249 11.40 -11.39 2.40
C TYR A 249 12.83 -10.84 2.55
N ASN A 250 12.98 -9.57 2.86
CA ASN A 250 14.28 -8.93 3.04
C ASN A 250 15.05 -9.46 4.27
N ALA A 251 14.33 -10.00 5.26
CA ALA A 251 14.91 -10.60 6.46
C ALA A 251 15.45 -12.02 6.23
N LEU A 252 15.21 -12.65 5.09
CA LEU A 252 15.74 -13.98 4.80
C LEU A 252 17.28 -14.00 4.85
N VAL A 253 17.83 -14.95 5.59
CA VAL A 253 19.27 -15.12 5.80
C VAL A 253 19.77 -16.25 4.91
N TYR A 254 20.84 -16.01 4.17
CA TYR A 254 21.43 -16.98 3.25
C TYR A 254 22.81 -17.41 3.69
N SER A 255 23.17 -18.69 3.47
CA SER A 255 24.55 -19.13 3.62
C SER A 255 25.45 -18.46 2.60
N ALA A 256 26.75 -18.39 2.89
CA ALA A 256 27.75 -17.71 2.05
C ALA A 256 27.79 -18.26 0.60
N ASP A 257 27.55 -19.55 0.43
CA ASP A 257 27.47 -20.22 -0.88
C ASP A 257 26.08 -20.09 -1.54
N GLY A 258 25.10 -19.49 -0.83
CA GLY A 258 23.73 -19.29 -1.29
C GLY A 258 22.90 -20.57 -1.42
N GLN A 259 23.37 -21.71 -0.88
CA GLN A 259 22.68 -22.99 -1.00
C GLN A 259 21.65 -23.22 0.10
N LYS A 260 21.76 -22.51 1.22
CA LYS A 260 20.78 -22.57 2.31
C LYS A 260 20.14 -21.22 2.54
N VAL A 261 18.86 -21.23 2.90
CA VAL A 261 18.12 -20.04 3.30
C VAL A 261 17.39 -20.32 4.60
N TYR A 262 17.45 -19.37 5.53
CA TYR A 262 16.75 -19.39 6.82
C TYR A 262 15.73 -18.26 6.87
N ASN A 263 14.52 -18.55 7.34
CA ASN A 263 13.47 -17.57 7.55
C ASN A 263 13.33 -17.23 9.05
N PRO A 264 13.85 -16.09 9.52
CA PRO A 264 13.73 -15.69 10.92
C PRO A 264 12.38 -15.03 11.27
N THR A 265 11.45 -14.92 10.31
CA THR A 265 10.19 -14.18 10.48
C THR A 265 9.05 -15.09 10.90
N LEU A 266 7.89 -14.49 11.22
CA LEU A 266 6.66 -15.21 11.55
C LEU A 266 5.76 -15.48 10.33
N MET A 267 6.20 -15.11 9.13
CA MET A 267 5.46 -15.29 7.88
C MET A 267 6.08 -16.39 7.04
N THR A 268 5.25 -17.17 6.32
CA THR A 268 5.75 -17.99 5.23
C THR A 268 6.13 -17.07 4.07
N VAL A 269 7.36 -17.18 3.58
CA VAL A 269 7.89 -16.33 2.52
C VAL A 269 8.09 -17.16 1.24
N TRP A 270 7.67 -16.59 0.11
CA TRP A 270 7.90 -17.17 -1.22
C TRP A 270 8.96 -16.38 -1.97
N PHE A 271 9.78 -17.08 -2.70
CA PHE A 271 10.78 -16.48 -3.58
C PHE A 271 11.05 -17.37 -4.78
N ARG A 272 11.43 -16.77 -5.88
CA ARG A 272 11.89 -17.48 -7.10
C ARG A 272 13.40 -17.41 -7.20
N THR A 273 14.00 -18.53 -7.57
CA THR A 273 15.38 -18.58 -8.10
C THR A 273 15.34 -18.69 -9.62
N ASP A 274 16.50 -18.88 -10.26
CA ASP A 274 16.56 -19.18 -11.69
C ASP A 274 15.77 -20.43 -12.08
N ALA A 275 15.70 -21.40 -11.18
CA ALA A 275 15.10 -22.72 -11.44
C ALA A 275 13.61 -22.75 -11.16
N LYS A 276 13.19 -22.40 -9.95
CA LYS A 276 11.81 -22.56 -9.52
C LYS A 276 11.41 -21.61 -8.39
N VAL A 277 10.12 -21.62 -8.06
CA VAL A 277 9.55 -20.93 -6.90
C VAL A 277 9.68 -21.84 -5.67
N TYR A 278 10.06 -21.25 -4.56
CA TYR A 278 10.16 -21.88 -3.25
C TYR A 278 9.27 -21.17 -2.25
N SER A 279 8.84 -21.90 -1.23
CA SER A 279 8.28 -21.34 -0.01
C SER A 279 9.10 -21.78 1.19
N ILE A 280 9.21 -20.91 2.20
CA ILE A 280 9.92 -21.18 3.44
C ILE A 280 9.08 -20.75 4.64
N ALA A 281 8.75 -21.69 5.50
CA ALA A 281 7.93 -21.44 6.68
C ALA A 281 8.71 -20.68 7.78
N PRO A 282 8.01 -20.06 8.75
CA PRO A 282 8.64 -19.44 9.91
C PRO A 282 9.64 -20.36 10.62
N GLY A 283 10.84 -19.85 10.91
CA GLY A 283 11.89 -20.59 11.60
C GLY A 283 12.54 -21.73 10.80
N GLN A 284 12.14 -21.94 9.57
CA GLN A 284 12.66 -23.02 8.72
C GLN A 284 14.03 -22.63 8.12
N THR A 285 14.90 -23.65 7.98
CA THR A 285 16.06 -23.59 7.08
C THR A 285 15.82 -24.52 5.90
N LEU A 286 15.88 -24.00 4.68
CA LEU A 286 15.70 -24.75 3.44
C LEU A 286 17.06 -24.94 2.75
N ASP A 287 17.36 -26.17 2.34
CA ASP A 287 18.52 -26.53 1.52
C ASP A 287 18.10 -26.57 0.05
N LEU A 288 18.52 -25.58 -0.72
CA LEU A 288 18.14 -25.40 -2.13
C LEU A 288 18.76 -26.42 -3.07
N THR A 289 19.73 -27.23 -2.60
CA THR A 289 20.32 -28.31 -3.39
C THR A 289 19.49 -29.60 -3.33
N LYS A 290 18.59 -29.70 -2.33
CA LYS A 290 17.76 -30.90 -2.06
C LYS A 290 16.27 -30.64 -2.28
N ALA A 291 15.87 -29.37 -2.49
CA ALA A 291 14.48 -28.94 -2.53
C ALA A 291 13.92 -28.84 -3.97
#